data_f8cf3708ff6171ac350d9db3d66a61f9
#
_entry.id   f8cf3708ff6171ac350d9db3d66a61f9
#
_cell.length_a   1.000
_cell.length_b   1.000
_cell.length_c   1.000
_cell.angle_alpha   90.00
_cell.angle_beta   90.00
_cell.angle_gamma   90.00
#
_symmetry.space_group_name_H-M   'P 1'
#
loop_
_entity.id
_entity.type
_entity.pdbx_description
1 polymer ?
#
loop_
_entity_poly.entity_id
_entity_poly.type
_entity_poly.pdbx_seq_one_letter_code
_entity_poly.pdbx_strand_id
1 'polypeptide(L)'
;YKPNQYVMKKIFLLLAAAAAASGAYAEGYQVNNLSSKQNGMGHVGTAMKLNSESIWFNPAAASFQDSEFDISVGITGIASKATYTSLPDYTGKTKPQHYTSDNSIATPLYAYFNYKPLDWMSVGLAFNTPFGSSMDWGNNWPGAQLVQSINLKAYNVQPTVSFKLCEHLSVGGGLMMTWGKFDLSRSLLPIGADNAQN
;
A
#
# COMPACT_ATOMS: atom_id res chain seq x y z
N TYR A 1 -12.01 -44.72 -5.23
CA TYR A 1 -11.25 -44.07 -4.15
C TYR A 1 -12.17 -43.01 -3.52
N LYS A 2 -12.74 -43.28 -2.33
CA LYS A 2 -13.52 -42.27 -1.60
C LYS A 2 -12.55 -41.38 -0.83
N PRO A 3 -12.48 -40.08 -1.10
CA PRO A 3 -11.64 -39.18 -0.33
C PRO A 3 -12.05 -39.21 1.14
N ASN A 4 -11.09 -39.25 2.02
CA ASN A 4 -11.31 -39.31 3.47
C ASN A 4 -12.03 -38.02 3.92
N GLN A 5 -13.29 -38.14 4.33
CA GLN A 5 -14.14 -37.03 4.75
C GLN A 5 -13.50 -36.16 5.85
N TYR A 6 -12.64 -36.77 6.67
CA TYR A 6 -11.90 -36.05 7.73
C TYR A 6 -10.85 -35.10 7.18
N VAL A 7 -10.15 -35.52 6.12
CA VAL A 7 -9.13 -34.69 5.44
C VAL A 7 -9.80 -33.53 4.71
N MET A 8 -10.92 -33.79 4.02
CA MET A 8 -11.69 -32.74 3.35
C MET A 8 -12.24 -31.69 4.32
N LYS A 9 -12.75 -32.10 5.49
CA LYS A 9 -13.22 -31.16 6.52
C LYS A 9 -12.10 -30.27 7.06
N LYS A 10 -10.90 -30.82 7.27
CA LYS A 10 -9.73 -30.05 7.71
C LYS A 10 -9.25 -29.06 6.65
N ILE A 11 -9.23 -29.46 5.38
CA ILE A 11 -8.88 -28.58 4.26
C ILE A 11 -9.92 -27.45 4.11
N PHE A 12 -11.21 -27.77 4.23
CA PHE A 12 -12.27 -26.78 4.17
C PHE A 12 -12.21 -25.78 5.33
N LEU A 13 -11.91 -26.27 6.55
CA LEU A 13 -11.71 -25.40 7.73
C LEU A 13 -10.49 -24.50 7.58
N LEU A 14 -9.38 -25.00 7.02
CA LEU A 14 -8.18 -24.20 6.74
C LEU A 14 -8.44 -23.14 5.67
N LEU A 15 -9.16 -23.48 4.62
CA LEU A 15 -9.55 -22.52 3.57
C LEU A 15 -10.54 -21.47 4.11
N ALA A 16 -11.49 -21.86 4.94
CA ALA A 16 -12.42 -20.94 5.57
C ALA A 16 -11.72 -20.01 6.59
N ALA A 17 -10.75 -20.52 7.35
CA ALA A 17 -9.93 -19.70 8.26
C ALA A 17 -9.02 -18.73 7.48
N ALA A 18 -8.43 -19.16 6.37
CA ALA A 18 -7.65 -18.29 5.49
C ALA A 18 -8.51 -17.19 4.84
N ALA A 19 -9.73 -17.53 4.41
CA ALA A 19 -10.70 -16.56 3.87
C ALA A 19 -11.20 -15.58 4.94
N ALA A 20 -11.39 -16.02 6.19
CA ALA A 20 -11.78 -15.15 7.29
C ALA A 20 -10.66 -14.21 7.74
N ALA A 21 -9.40 -14.64 7.66
CA ALA A 21 -8.22 -13.82 7.96
C ALA A 21 -8.02 -12.71 6.91
N SER A 22 -8.52 -12.87 5.68
CA SER A 22 -8.42 -11.87 4.63
C SER A 22 -9.35 -10.65 4.81
N GLY A 23 -10.26 -10.68 5.79
CA GLY A 23 -11.21 -9.58 6.07
C GLY A 23 -10.75 -8.54 7.10
N ALA A 24 -9.56 -8.68 7.68
CA ALA A 24 -9.05 -7.76 8.70
C ALA A 24 -8.04 -6.76 8.10
N TYR A 25 -8.50 -5.93 7.18
CA TYR A 25 -7.67 -4.85 6.63
C TYR A 25 -7.84 -3.56 7.44
N ALA A 26 -6.76 -3.10 8.06
CA ALA A 26 -6.63 -1.75 8.58
C ALA A 26 -5.81 -0.92 7.56
N GLU A 27 -6.39 -0.63 6.40
CA GLU A 27 -5.74 0.11 5.31
C GLU A 27 -5.78 1.62 5.61
N GLY A 28 -4.81 2.13 6.40
CA GLY A 28 -4.74 3.55 6.69
C GLY A 28 -3.80 4.34 5.78
N TYR A 29 -2.71 3.73 5.29
CA TYR A 29 -1.62 4.43 4.60
C TYR A 29 -1.10 3.68 3.39
N GLN A 30 -1.86 2.74 2.87
CA GLN A 30 -1.46 1.97 1.69
C GLN A 30 -1.50 2.83 0.44
N VAL A 31 -0.44 2.73 -0.36
CA VAL A 31 -0.33 3.38 -1.67
C VAL A 31 -0.61 2.34 -2.75
N ASN A 32 -1.73 2.46 -3.44
CA ASN A 32 -2.13 1.50 -4.48
C ASN A 32 -1.55 1.85 -5.87
N ASN A 33 -0.86 2.98 -6.02
CA ASN A 33 -0.33 3.47 -7.30
C ASN A 33 1.06 2.89 -7.62
N LEU A 34 1.22 1.57 -7.47
CA LEU A 34 2.49 0.86 -7.67
C LEU A 34 2.59 0.15 -9.03
N SER A 35 1.72 0.48 -9.97
CA SER A 35 1.75 -0.02 -11.35
C SER A 35 0.89 0.86 -12.23
N SER A 36 1.46 1.38 -13.32
CA SER A 36 0.68 2.13 -14.31
C SER A 36 -0.32 1.25 -15.05
N LYS A 37 0.01 -0.03 -15.27
CA LYS A 37 -0.90 -1.00 -15.90
C LYS A 37 -2.11 -1.27 -14.98
N GLN A 38 -1.86 -1.56 -13.70
CA GLN A 38 -2.93 -1.76 -12.72
C GLN A 38 -3.81 -0.52 -12.56
N ASN A 39 -3.21 0.66 -12.46
CA ASN A 39 -3.94 1.92 -12.36
C ASN A 39 -4.85 2.14 -13.59
N GLY A 40 -4.33 1.90 -14.79
CA GLY A 40 -5.10 2.04 -16.04
C GLY A 40 -6.24 1.03 -16.17
N MET A 41 -6.17 -0.10 -15.47
CA MET A 41 -7.20 -1.14 -15.45
C MET A 41 -8.10 -1.09 -14.19
N GLY A 42 -8.00 -0.03 -13.37
CA GLY A 42 -8.75 0.05 -12.12
C GLY A 42 -8.43 -1.05 -11.11
N HIS A 43 -7.21 -1.55 -11.09
CA HIS A 43 -6.69 -2.62 -10.20
C HIS A 43 -7.34 -4.02 -10.40
N VAL A 44 -7.98 -4.28 -11.53
CA VAL A 44 -8.56 -5.60 -11.82
C VAL A 44 -7.56 -6.58 -12.44
N GLY A 45 -6.33 -6.15 -12.71
CA GLY A 45 -5.30 -6.94 -13.40
C GLY A 45 -4.59 -7.99 -12.56
N THR A 46 -4.95 -8.19 -11.27
CA THR A 46 -4.26 -9.17 -10.40
C THR A 46 -4.32 -10.60 -10.93
N ALA A 47 -5.41 -10.97 -11.60
CA ALA A 47 -5.55 -12.28 -12.24
C ALA A 47 -4.93 -12.35 -13.65
N MET A 48 -4.37 -11.26 -14.15
CA MET A 48 -3.77 -11.16 -15.48
C MET A 48 -2.26 -11.35 -15.44
N LYS A 49 -1.70 -11.72 -16.59
CA LYS A 49 -0.26 -11.73 -16.81
C LYS A 49 0.23 -10.31 -17.05
N LEU A 50 0.98 -9.75 -16.10
CA LEU A 50 1.51 -8.39 -16.13
C LEU A 50 3.04 -8.35 -16.29
N ASN A 51 3.66 -9.47 -16.70
CA ASN A 51 5.10 -9.65 -16.79
C ASN A 51 5.79 -9.37 -15.44
N SER A 52 6.83 -8.52 -15.40
CA SER A 52 7.55 -8.21 -14.16
C SER A 52 6.68 -7.61 -13.05
N GLU A 53 5.61 -6.90 -13.37
CA GLU A 53 4.70 -6.36 -12.36
C GLU A 53 3.92 -7.46 -11.62
N SER A 54 3.78 -8.65 -12.23
CA SER A 54 3.14 -9.81 -11.59
C SER A 54 3.84 -10.22 -10.30
N ILE A 55 5.15 -10.03 -10.17
CA ILE A 55 5.90 -10.43 -8.97
C ILE A 55 5.38 -9.73 -7.69
N TRP A 56 4.80 -8.56 -7.82
CA TRP A 56 4.18 -7.84 -6.72
C TRP A 56 2.70 -8.20 -6.51
N PHE A 57 1.90 -8.21 -7.59
CA PHE A 57 0.45 -8.38 -7.50
C PHE A 57 -0.01 -9.82 -7.48
N ASN A 58 0.70 -10.70 -8.19
CA ASN A 58 0.41 -12.13 -8.29
C ASN A 58 1.69 -12.90 -8.64
N PRO A 59 2.51 -13.25 -7.65
CA PRO A 59 3.78 -13.94 -7.88
C PRO A 59 3.67 -15.18 -8.77
N ALA A 60 2.57 -15.94 -8.67
CA ALA A 60 2.37 -17.14 -9.49
C ALA A 60 2.32 -16.81 -10.99
N ALA A 61 1.75 -15.67 -11.38
CA ALA A 61 1.65 -15.26 -12.78
C ALA A 61 3.01 -14.90 -13.41
N ALA A 62 4.04 -14.65 -12.61
CA ALA A 62 5.36 -14.29 -13.11
C ALA A 62 6.01 -15.38 -13.98
N SER A 63 5.74 -16.68 -13.70
CA SER A 63 6.26 -17.80 -14.51
C SER A 63 5.62 -17.92 -15.89
N PHE A 64 4.50 -17.22 -16.15
CA PHE A 64 3.86 -17.16 -17.47
C PHE A 64 4.36 -16.01 -18.36
N GLN A 65 5.40 -15.30 -17.94
CA GLN A 65 6.04 -14.28 -18.76
C GLN A 65 6.51 -14.85 -20.10
N ASP A 66 6.31 -14.12 -21.19
CA ASP A 66 6.67 -14.56 -22.54
C ASP A 66 8.17 -14.38 -22.84
N SER A 67 8.76 -13.28 -22.35
CA SER A 67 10.17 -12.97 -22.53
C SER A 67 11.06 -13.67 -21.49
N GLU A 68 12.34 -13.83 -21.79
CA GLU A 68 13.31 -14.36 -20.82
C GLU A 68 13.45 -13.44 -19.60
N PHE A 69 13.47 -12.13 -19.82
CA PHE A 69 13.44 -11.14 -18.73
C PHE A 69 12.55 -9.96 -19.08
N ASP A 70 12.04 -9.31 -18.06
CA ASP A 70 11.22 -8.10 -18.16
C ASP A 70 11.50 -7.16 -16.99
N ILE A 71 11.49 -5.87 -17.27
CA ILE A 71 11.70 -4.81 -16.29
C ILE A 71 10.57 -3.81 -16.41
N SER A 72 9.98 -3.44 -15.29
CA SER A 72 9.00 -2.35 -15.20
C SER A 72 9.42 -1.37 -14.11
N VAL A 73 9.50 -0.10 -14.45
CA VAL A 73 9.81 0.98 -13.51
C VAL A 73 8.80 2.10 -13.67
N GLY A 74 8.47 2.76 -12.57
CA GLY A 74 7.57 3.89 -12.62
C GLY A 74 7.59 4.72 -11.35
N ILE A 75 7.07 5.93 -11.49
CA ILE A 75 6.87 6.90 -10.43
C ILE A 75 5.49 7.53 -10.60
N THR A 76 4.81 7.78 -9.49
CA THR A 76 3.50 8.43 -9.50
C THR A 76 3.57 9.71 -8.65
N GLY A 77 2.98 10.80 -9.11
CA GLY A 77 2.80 12.01 -8.30
C GLY A 77 1.43 12.00 -7.65
N ILE A 78 1.36 12.10 -6.32
CA ILE A 78 0.10 12.20 -5.57
C ILE A 78 0.07 13.53 -4.87
N ALA A 79 -0.82 14.43 -5.31
CA ALA A 79 -1.12 15.70 -4.64
C ALA A 79 -2.37 15.47 -3.78
N SER A 80 -2.19 15.41 -2.47
CA SER A 80 -3.28 15.25 -1.51
C SER A 80 -3.59 16.58 -0.81
N LYS A 81 -4.84 16.81 -0.48
CA LYS A 81 -5.29 17.97 0.28
C LYS A 81 -6.41 17.57 1.21
N ALA A 82 -6.32 17.96 2.47
CA ALA A 82 -7.36 17.73 3.44
C ALA A 82 -7.87 19.07 3.97
N THR A 83 -9.16 19.17 4.19
CA THR A 83 -9.80 20.36 4.78
C THR A 83 -10.55 19.96 6.04
N TYR A 84 -10.27 20.64 7.12
CA TYR A 84 -11.01 20.54 8.35
C TYR A 84 -11.93 21.76 8.49
N THR A 85 -13.19 21.52 8.80
CA THR A 85 -14.18 22.59 9.09
C THR A 85 -14.59 22.49 10.53
N SER A 86 -14.33 23.53 11.32
CA SER A 86 -14.79 23.61 12.70
C SER A 86 -16.32 23.72 12.76
N LEU A 87 -16.94 23.05 13.72
CA LEU A 87 -18.35 23.30 14.03
C LEU A 87 -18.52 24.66 14.71
N PRO A 88 -19.66 25.32 14.53
CA PRO A 88 -20.02 26.46 15.36
C PRO A 88 -20.07 26.04 16.85
N ASP A 89 -19.81 26.95 17.76
CA ASP A 89 -20.05 26.69 19.16
C ASP A 89 -21.57 26.47 19.42
N TYR A 90 -21.89 25.88 20.57
CA TYR A 90 -23.30 25.60 20.94
C TYR A 90 -24.14 26.88 21.06
N THR A 91 -23.53 28.05 21.12
CA THR A 91 -24.24 29.36 21.15
C THR A 91 -24.54 29.89 19.76
N GLY A 92 -23.97 29.29 18.71
CA GLY A 92 -24.09 29.74 17.31
C GLY A 92 -23.43 31.08 17.01
N LYS A 93 -22.61 31.61 17.92
CA LYS A 93 -21.95 32.91 17.76
C LYS A 93 -20.67 32.81 16.93
N THR A 94 -19.99 31.67 16.96
CA THR A 94 -18.79 31.43 16.15
C THR A 94 -19.17 30.89 14.77
N LYS A 95 -18.61 31.50 13.73
CA LYS A 95 -18.78 30.98 12.36
C LYS A 95 -17.86 29.78 12.15
N PRO A 96 -18.27 28.78 11.35
CA PRO A 96 -17.37 27.71 10.93
C PRO A 96 -16.09 28.28 10.30
N GLN A 97 -14.95 27.73 10.71
CA GLN A 97 -13.65 28.08 10.13
C GLN A 97 -13.11 26.89 9.34
N HIS A 98 -12.43 27.17 8.26
CA HIS A 98 -11.85 26.18 7.38
C HIS A 98 -10.32 26.19 7.53
N TYR A 99 -9.76 25.03 7.79
CA TYR A 99 -8.32 24.83 7.84
C TYR A 99 -7.96 23.83 6.75
N THR A 100 -6.93 24.13 6.00
CA THR A 100 -6.51 23.28 4.89
C THR A 100 -5.06 22.87 5.10
N SER A 101 -4.79 21.57 4.94
CA SER A 101 -3.43 21.04 5.00
C SER A 101 -2.60 21.50 3.80
N ASP A 102 -1.32 21.77 4.05
CA ASP A 102 -0.30 22.07 3.03
C ASP A 102 0.60 20.84 2.89
N ASN A 103 0.23 19.92 2.00
CA ASN A 103 0.91 18.65 1.86
C ASN A 103 1.90 18.71 0.70
N SER A 104 3.09 18.16 0.93
CA SER A 104 4.03 17.93 -0.17
C SER A 104 3.50 16.88 -1.15
N ILE A 105 3.88 16.99 -2.42
CA ILE A 105 3.58 15.96 -3.42
C ILE A 105 4.31 14.68 -3.04
N ALA A 106 3.55 13.62 -2.79
CA ALA A 106 4.12 12.29 -2.57
C ALA A 106 4.48 11.65 -3.92
N THR A 107 5.64 11.01 -3.97
CA THR A 107 6.18 10.40 -5.20
C THR A 107 6.46 8.91 -4.98
N PRO A 108 5.42 8.07 -4.80
CA PRO A 108 5.64 6.63 -4.74
C PRO A 108 6.28 6.13 -6.03
N LEU A 109 7.22 5.20 -5.85
CA LEU A 109 7.95 4.63 -6.96
C LEU A 109 7.93 3.09 -6.90
N TYR A 110 8.13 2.46 -8.03
CA TYR A 110 8.30 1.02 -8.13
C TYR A 110 9.33 0.66 -9.19
N ALA A 111 9.99 -0.47 -8.97
CA ALA A 111 10.87 -1.12 -9.92
C ALA A 111 10.72 -2.64 -9.76
N TYR A 112 10.36 -3.31 -10.84
CA TYR A 112 10.15 -4.75 -10.88
C TYR A 112 11.05 -5.35 -11.93
N PHE A 113 11.73 -6.42 -11.56
CA PHE A 113 12.56 -7.21 -12.44
C PHE A 113 12.15 -8.67 -12.32
N ASN A 114 11.85 -9.32 -13.44
CA ASN A 114 11.55 -10.75 -13.49
C ASN A 114 12.40 -11.42 -14.57
N TYR A 115 13.09 -12.49 -14.19
CA TYR A 115 13.92 -13.32 -15.04
C TYR A 115 13.40 -14.75 -15.05
N LYS A 116 13.22 -15.30 -16.24
CA LYS A 116 12.74 -16.66 -16.46
C LYS A 116 13.87 -17.51 -17.06
N PRO A 117 14.74 -18.10 -16.20
CA PRO A 117 15.85 -18.92 -16.64
C PRO A 117 15.40 -20.24 -17.29
N LEU A 118 14.21 -20.70 -16.96
CA LEU A 118 13.63 -21.98 -17.42
C LEU A 118 12.15 -21.76 -17.75
N ASP A 119 11.59 -22.52 -18.68
CA ASP A 119 10.18 -22.41 -19.08
C ASP A 119 9.18 -22.64 -17.95
N TRP A 120 9.62 -23.35 -16.92
CA TRP A 120 8.80 -23.70 -15.76
C TRP A 120 9.12 -22.90 -14.49
N MET A 121 10.14 -22.01 -14.49
CA MET A 121 10.57 -21.27 -13.30
C MET A 121 10.88 -19.82 -13.64
N SER A 122 10.47 -18.90 -12.80
CA SER A 122 10.96 -17.53 -12.81
C SER A 122 11.39 -17.06 -11.42
N VAL A 123 12.31 -16.10 -11.41
CA VAL A 123 12.79 -15.40 -10.24
C VAL A 123 12.65 -13.92 -10.44
N GLY A 124 12.21 -13.21 -9.42
CA GLY A 124 11.97 -11.78 -9.53
C GLY A 124 12.43 -11.00 -8.32
N LEU A 125 12.61 -9.71 -8.51
CA LEU A 125 12.91 -8.76 -7.47
C LEU A 125 12.01 -7.54 -7.64
N ALA A 126 11.20 -7.26 -6.61
CA ALA A 126 10.41 -6.04 -6.54
C ALA A 126 11.04 -5.06 -5.55
N PHE A 127 11.08 -3.80 -5.93
CA PHE A 127 11.32 -2.66 -5.07
C PHE A 127 10.17 -1.68 -5.21
N ASN A 128 9.54 -1.27 -4.12
CA ASN A 128 8.46 -0.29 -4.16
C ASN A 128 8.26 0.41 -2.83
N THR A 129 7.35 1.40 -2.83
CA THR A 129 6.97 2.18 -1.65
C THR A 129 5.49 1.94 -1.34
N PRO A 130 5.14 0.81 -0.66
CA PRO A 130 3.76 0.38 -0.51
C PRO A 130 2.95 1.20 0.49
N PHE A 131 3.63 1.95 1.37
CA PHE A 131 2.98 2.79 2.37
C PHE A 131 3.60 4.17 2.37
N GLY A 132 2.74 5.19 2.49
CA GLY A 132 3.18 6.56 2.57
C GLY A 132 2.04 7.50 2.96
N SER A 133 2.35 8.50 3.75
CA SER A 133 1.45 9.61 4.05
C SER A 133 2.29 10.83 4.36
N SER A 134 1.90 11.97 3.81
CA SER A 134 2.45 13.26 4.19
C SER A 134 1.29 14.23 4.38
N MET A 135 1.18 14.80 5.57
CA MET A 135 0.14 15.75 5.89
C MET A 135 0.71 16.81 6.82
N ASP A 136 0.55 18.07 6.48
CA ASP A 136 0.96 19.21 7.29
C ASP A 136 -0.21 20.17 7.49
N TRP A 137 -0.62 20.33 8.73
CA TRP A 137 -1.69 21.25 9.15
C TRP A 137 -1.13 22.57 9.66
N GLY A 138 0.18 22.67 9.87
CA GLY A 138 0.81 23.81 10.53
C GLY A 138 0.49 23.87 12.02
N ASN A 139 0.84 25.02 12.62
CA ASN A 139 0.77 25.20 14.07
C ASN A 139 -0.57 25.78 14.55
N ASN A 140 -1.34 26.42 13.65
CA ASN A 140 -2.49 27.27 14.00
C ASN A 140 -3.84 26.65 13.62
N TRP A 141 -4.06 25.37 13.89
CA TRP A 141 -5.33 24.74 13.66
C TRP A 141 -5.84 24.05 14.95
N PRO A 142 -7.14 23.86 15.14
CA PRO A 142 -7.72 23.39 16.40
C PRO A 142 -7.23 22.01 16.87
N GLY A 143 -6.75 21.19 15.95
CA GLY A 143 -6.22 19.84 16.23
C GLY A 143 -4.71 19.79 16.41
N ALA A 144 -4.00 20.92 16.56
CA ALA A 144 -2.54 20.96 16.68
C ALA A 144 -1.97 20.12 17.86
N GLN A 145 -2.76 19.92 18.90
CA GLN A 145 -2.40 19.05 20.03
C GLN A 145 -2.46 17.56 19.67
N LEU A 146 -3.24 17.19 18.65
CA LEU A 146 -3.34 15.82 18.14
C LEU A 146 -2.30 15.59 17.07
N VAL A 147 -2.21 16.51 16.09
CA VAL A 147 -1.28 16.42 14.97
C VAL A 147 -1.01 17.80 14.38
N GLN A 148 0.23 18.14 14.17
CA GLN A 148 0.66 19.29 13.34
C GLN A 148 1.13 18.78 12.00
N SER A 149 2.03 17.80 12.00
CA SER A 149 2.45 17.13 10.78
C SER A 149 2.65 15.64 10.99
N ILE A 150 2.41 14.90 9.93
CA ILE A 150 2.64 13.46 9.84
C ILE A 150 3.42 13.18 8.56
N ASN A 151 4.48 12.35 8.67
CA ASN A 151 5.24 11.90 7.52
C ASN A 151 5.57 10.41 7.70
N LEU A 152 4.98 9.58 6.86
CA LEU A 152 5.25 8.14 6.80
C LEU A 152 5.84 7.82 5.43
N LYS A 153 6.98 7.14 5.43
CA LYS A 153 7.60 6.60 4.21
C LYS A 153 8.02 5.17 4.50
N ALA A 154 7.60 4.24 3.66
CA ALA A 154 8.01 2.85 3.75
C ALA A 154 8.53 2.37 2.40
N TYR A 155 9.60 1.59 2.48
CA TYR A 155 10.25 0.96 1.34
C TYR A 155 10.16 -0.54 1.49
N ASN A 156 9.95 -1.23 0.40
CA ASN A 156 9.85 -2.68 0.37
C ASN A 156 10.78 -3.25 -0.69
N VAL A 157 11.46 -4.34 -0.34
CA VAL A 157 12.17 -5.22 -1.27
C VAL A 157 11.55 -6.61 -1.16
N GLN A 158 11.23 -7.22 -2.30
CA GLN A 158 10.59 -8.51 -2.34
C GLN A 158 11.26 -9.40 -3.39
N PRO A 159 12.20 -10.27 -2.99
CA PRO A 159 12.58 -11.41 -3.80
C PRO A 159 11.39 -12.38 -3.95
N THR A 160 11.22 -12.90 -5.16
CA THR A 160 10.06 -13.71 -5.54
C THR A 160 10.53 -14.89 -6.38
N VAL A 161 9.88 -16.04 -6.19
CA VAL A 161 10.06 -17.21 -7.03
C VAL A 161 8.70 -17.74 -7.47
N SER A 162 8.61 -18.22 -8.70
CA SER A 162 7.40 -18.75 -9.29
C SER A 162 7.70 -20.00 -10.11
N PHE A 163 6.80 -20.98 -10.03
CA PHE A 163 6.91 -22.27 -10.72
C PHE A 163 5.65 -22.51 -11.54
N LYS A 164 5.79 -22.70 -12.82
CA LYS A 164 4.76 -23.13 -13.76
C LYS A 164 4.64 -24.64 -13.66
N LEU A 165 3.54 -25.14 -13.16
CA LEU A 165 3.30 -26.59 -13.01
C LEU A 165 2.73 -27.21 -14.28
N CYS A 166 1.89 -26.44 -14.99
CA CYS A 166 1.38 -26.78 -16.33
C CYS A 166 0.92 -25.49 -17.04
N GLU A 167 0.34 -25.61 -18.22
CA GLU A 167 -0.11 -24.44 -19.00
C GLU A 167 -1.20 -23.59 -18.32
N HIS A 168 -1.89 -24.15 -17.32
CA HIS A 168 -3.02 -23.51 -16.67
C HIS A 168 -2.80 -23.28 -15.17
N LEU A 169 -1.69 -23.80 -14.61
CA LEU A 169 -1.45 -23.74 -13.17
C LEU A 169 -0.01 -23.37 -12.86
N SER A 170 0.15 -22.42 -11.99
CA SER A 170 1.43 -22.02 -11.40
C SER A 170 1.29 -21.77 -9.91
N VAL A 171 2.41 -21.81 -9.22
CA VAL A 171 2.54 -21.42 -7.82
C VAL A 171 3.70 -20.45 -7.69
N GLY A 172 3.58 -19.48 -6.80
CA GLY A 172 4.63 -18.50 -6.58
C GLY A 172 4.48 -17.84 -5.23
N GLY A 173 5.59 -17.31 -4.75
CA GLY A 173 5.63 -16.58 -3.48
C GLY A 173 6.86 -15.70 -3.40
N GLY A 174 6.79 -14.69 -2.52
CA GLY A 174 7.89 -13.77 -2.27
C GLY A 174 7.99 -13.44 -0.78
N LEU A 175 9.19 -13.06 -0.36
CA LEU A 175 9.44 -12.59 0.99
C LEU A 175 9.45 -11.06 0.99
N MET A 176 8.45 -10.44 1.61
CA MET A 176 8.37 -8.99 1.75
C MET A 176 9.28 -8.53 2.90
N MET A 177 10.26 -7.70 2.58
CA MET A 177 11.13 -7.02 3.54
C MET A 177 10.82 -5.53 3.47
N THR A 178 10.08 -5.05 4.47
CA THR A 178 9.63 -3.65 4.52
C THR A 178 10.27 -2.92 5.68
N TRP A 179 10.79 -1.73 5.43
CA TRP A 179 11.27 -0.81 6.46
C TRP A 179 10.73 0.58 6.18
N GLY A 180 10.55 1.36 7.23
CA GLY A 180 9.96 2.68 7.10
C GLY A 180 10.37 3.63 8.19
N LYS A 181 10.06 4.90 7.96
CA LYS A 181 10.22 5.99 8.92
C LYS A 181 8.89 6.66 9.14
N PHE A 182 8.57 6.90 10.40
CA PHE A 182 7.37 7.61 10.82
C PHE A 182 7.77 8.81 11.67
N ASP A 183 7.40 10.00 11.22
CA ASP A 183 7.59 11.25 11.94
C ASP A 183 6.22 11.84 12.25
N LEU A 184 5.97 12.17 13.52
CA LEU A 184 4.76 12.83 13.99
C LEU A 184 5.14 14.04 14.82
N SER A 185 4.63 15.21 14.45
CA SER A 185 4.72 16.44 15.22
C SER A 185 3.37 16.83 15.79
N ARG A 186 3.36 17.28 17.04
CA ARG A 186 2.16 17.80 17.72
C ARG A 186 2.53 18.90 18.69
N SER A 187 1.60 19.81 18.96
CA SER A 187 1.77 20.82 20.02
C SER A 187 1.54 20.20 21.41
N LEU A 188 2.38 20.53 22.35
CA LEU A 188 2.18 20.19 23.77
C LEU A 188 1.37 21.26 24.50
N LEU A 189 1.27 22.47 23.95
CA LEU A 189 0.55 23.60 24.53
C LEU A 189 -0.77 23.84 23.79
N PRO A 190 -1.82 24.34 24.48
CA PRO A 190 -3.03 24.81 23.82
C PRO A 190 -2.73 25.92 22.81
N ILE A 191 -3.56 26.01 21.77
CA ILE A 191 -3.46 27.11 20.78
C ILE A 191 -3.62 28.44 21.49
N GLY A 192 -2.68 29.37 21.23
CA GLY A 192 -2.67 30.69 21.86
C GLY A 192 -1.87 30.80 23.17
N ALA A 193 -1.30 29.72 23.67
CA ALA A 193 -0.44 29.79 24.86
C ALA A 193 0.91 30.53 24.59
N ASP A 194 1.35 30.55 23.34
CA ASP A 194 2.59 31.24 22.97
C ASP A 194 2.48 32.77 23.03
N ASN A 195 1.28 33.34 23.04
CA ASN A 195 1.05 34.79 23.13
C ASN A 195 0.96 35.30 24.57
N ALA A 196 1.08 34.43 25.56
CA ALA A 196 0.99 34.81 26.99
C ALA A 196 2.35 35.12 27.64
N GLN A 197 3.46 35.05 26.88
CA GLN A 197 4.82 35.25 27.41
C GLN A 197 5.56 36.44 26.75
N ASN A 198 4.85 37.41 26.16
CA ASN A 198 5.45 38.69 25.76
C ASN A 198 4.69 39.86 26.39
#